data_dd11d8fd6735a3a31b014ce1f0a6a644
#
_entry.id   dd11d8fd6735a3a31b014ce1f0a6a644
#
_cell.length_a   1.000
_cell.length_b   1.000
_cell.length_c   1.000
_cell.angle_alpha   90.00
_cell.angle_beta   90.00
_cell.angle_gamma   90.00
#
_symmetry.space_group_name_H-M   'P 1'
#
loop_
_entity.id
_entity.type
_entity.pdbx_description
1 polymer ?
#
loop_
_entity_poly.entity_id
_entity_poly.type
_entity_poly.pdbx_seq_one_letter_code
_entity_poly.pdbx_strand_id
1 'polypeptide(L)'
;MKTFIEETVTSIINSHSNIDELIIVLPSRRAGVFFKETLTAQLKVPLLAPQIFSIEEFIQEISSFKIAPSLTVLIEFYTIYRDYTPKEYLDSFDEFTRWAPALLKDFSDLDSYLVDVSGAFEFLISYHKIGTFKKDESKNIKQQYFWKSLYNYFELYKASLQSKGIGSLGMLFREAVDSVEIYLQNTMSFHYFIGFSALNTAEANLLQSFLEAQRAEIFWDIDNFFFQDQQHAASRFIQKYYKEWTYLRPVSYTHLTLPTKRIV
;
A
#
# COMPACT_ATOMS: atom_id res chain seq x y z
N MET A 1 29.90 10.59 7.63
CA MET A 1 29.27 9.45 6.93
C MET A 1 27.97 9.96 6.37
N LYS A 2 27.70 9.83 5.08
CA LYS A 2 26.44 10.24 4.49
C LYS A 2 25.34 9.25 4.86
N THR A 3 24.15 9.74 5.08
CA THR A 3 22.97 8.90 5.28
C THR A 3 22.44 8.41 3.92
N PHE A 4 21.61 7.37 3.93
CA PHE A 4 20.93 6.89 2.71
C PHE A 4 20.22 8.03 1.95
N ILE A 5 19.48 8.87 2.64
CA ILE A 5 18.76 10.00 2.03
C ILE A 5 19.74 11.02 1.43
N GLU A 6 20.86 11.33 2.11
CA GLU A 6 21.89 12.24 1.59
C GLU A 6 22.53 11.71 0.29
N GLU A 7 22.81 10.41 0.23
CA GLU A 7 23.37 9.77 -0.97
C GLU A 7 22.36 9.76 -2.12
N THR A 8 21.10 9.39 -1.83
CA THR A 8 20.01 9.39 -2.81
C THR A 8 19.77 10.78 -3.39
N VAL A 9 19.67 11.81 -2.55
CA VAL A 9 19.54 13.21 -2.98
C VAL A 9 20.72 13.64 -3.86
N THR A 10 21.95 13.29 -3.47
CA THR A 10 23.15 13.59 -4.24
C THR A 10 23.08 12.93 -5.64
N SER A 11 22.63 11.67 -5.71
CA SER A 11 22.49 10.95 -6.98
C SER A 11 21.44 11.61 -7.88
N ILE A 12 20.27 11.94 -7.35
CA ILE A 12 19.19 12.59 -8.11
C ILE A 12 19.63 13.94 -8.66
N ILE A 13 20.26 14.81 -7.85
CA ILE A 13 20.75 16.12 -8.28
C ILE A 13 21.80 15.99 -9.39
N ASN A 14 22.66 14.97 -9.33
CA ASN A 14 23.70 14.75 -10.34
C ASN A 14 23.15 14.16 -11.65
N SER A 15 22.04 13.44 -11.58
CA SER A 15 21.43 12.76 -12.74
C SER A 15 20.48 13.64 -13.54
N HIS A 16 19.94 14.71 -12.93
CA HIS A 16 18.95 15.57 -13.55
C HIS A 16 19.32 17.05 -13.47
N SER A 17 19.20 17.73 -14.62
CA SER A 17 19.35 19.19 -14.67
C SER A 17 18.10 19.91 -14.14
N ASN A 18 16.92 19.34 -14.37
CA ASN A 18 15.61 19.85 -13.95
C ASN A 18 14.99 18.89 -12.97
N ILE A 19 15.04 19.23 -11.68
CA ILE A 19 14.46 18.37 -10.63
C ILE A 19 12.97 18.66 -10.36
N ASP A 20 12.46 19.77 -10.83
CA ASP A 20 11.07 20.21 -10.69
C ASP A 20 10.06 19.34 -11.48
N GLU A 21 10.54 18.68 -12.53
CA GLU A 21 9.74 17.74 -13.31
C GLU A 21 9.67 16.34 -12.70
N LEU A 22 10.38 16.10 -11.61
CA LEU A 22 10.45 14.81 -10.94
C LEU A 22 9.33 14.63 -9.92
N ILE A 23 8.91 13.37 -9.76
CA ILE A 23 8.01 12.94 -8.70
C ILE A 23 8.76 12.01 -7.77
N ILE A 24 8.82 12.37 -6.49
CA ILE A 24 9.48 11.62 -5.43
C ILE A 24 8.43 10.96 -4.56
N VAL A 25 8.47 9.65 -4.45
CA VAL A 25 7.52 8.87 -3.64
C VAL A 25 8.26 8.17 -2.52
N LEU A 26 7.79 8.37 -1.29
CA LEU A 26 8.40 7.82 -0.08
C LEU A 26 7.36 7.03 0.74
N PRO A 27 7.79 6.12 1.64
CA PRO A 27 6.87 5.30 2.42
C PRO A 27 5.97 6.08 3.38
N SER A 28 6.33 7.30 3.74
CA SER A 28 5.58 8.13 4.70
C SER A 28 5.81 9.62 4.50
N ARG A 29 4.86 10.45 4.96
CA ARG A 29 5.01 11.91 5.01
C ARG A 29 6.25 12.35 5.78
N ARG A 30 6.58 11.64 6.87
CA ARG A 30 7.78 11.93 7.67
C ARG A 30 9.06 11.75 6.84
N ALA A 31 9.16 10.68 6.07
CA ALA A 31 10.29 10.49 5.15
C ALA A 31 10.40 11.64 4.14
N GLY A 32 9.24 12.12 3.64
CA GLY A 32 9.16 13.29 2.74
C GLY A 32 9.72 14.58 3.35
N VAL A 33 9.48 14.82 4.64
CA VAL A 33 10.06 15.98 5.35
C VAL A 33 11.58 15.89 5.38
N PHE A 34 12.14 14.74 5.80
CA PHE A 34 13.60 14.54 5.83
C PHE A 34 14.24 14.63 4.45
N PHE A 35 13.58 14.08 3.43
CA PHE A 35 14.04 14.20 2.04
C PHE A 35 14.10 15.68 1.61
N LYS A 36 13.04 16.45 1.86
CA LYS A 36 12.97 17.87 1.52
C LYS A 36 14.03 18.71 2.24
N GLU A 37 14.25 18.47 3.53
CA GLU A 37 15.30 19.14 4.33
C GLU A 37 16.68 18.84 3.76
N THR A 38 16.96 17.57 3.45
CA THR A 38 18.24 17.14 2.86
C THR A 38 18.46 17.75 1.47
N LEU A 39 17.41 17.75 0.64
CA LEU A 39 17.44 18.36 -0.68
C LEU A 39 17.79 19.86 -0.58
N THR A 40 17.08 20.58 0.28
CA THR A 40 17.32 22.02 0.50
C THR A 40 18.75 22.30 1.00
N ALA A 41 19.29 21.44 1.88
CA ALA A 41 20.65 21.60 2.39
C ALA A 41 21.74 21.36 1.32
N GLN A 42 21.47 20.53 0.32
CA GLN A 42 22.43 20.20 -0.73
C GLN A 42 22.35 21.13 -1.95
N LEU A 43 21.25 21.83 -2.15
CA LEU A 43 21.09 22.78 -3.24
C LEU A 43 21.92 24.04 -2.99
N LYS A 44 22.74 24.40 -3.96
CA LYS A 44 23.60 25.60 -3.90
C LYS A 44 22.93 26.84 -4.50
N VAL A 45 21.88 26.63 -5.26
CA VAL A 45 21.12 27.68 -5.96
C VAL A 45 19.62 27.45 -5.75
N PRO A 46 18.80 28.50 -5.75
CA PRO A 46 17.35 28.33 -5.70
C PRO A 46 16.88 27.58 -6.94
N LEU A 47 16.18 26.46 -6.74
CA LEU A 47 15.53 25.66 -7.76
C LEU A 47 14.08 25.41 -7.35
N LEU A 48 13.21 25.15 -8.32
CA LEU A 48 11.88 24.65 -8.06
C LEU A 48 12.00 23.21 -7.50
N ALA A 49 11.27 22.92 -6.45
CA ALA A 49 11.31 21.62 -5.81
C ALA A 49 10.52 20.58 -6.64
N PRO A 50 10.95 19.32 -6.64
CA PRO A 50 10.15 18.22 -7.19
C PRO A 50 8.85 18.04 -6.39
N GLN A 51 7.89 17.37 -6.98
CA GLN A 51 6.71 16.93 -6.23
C GLN A 51 7.10 15.79 -5.30
N ILE A 52 6.78 15.91 -4.01
CA ILE A 52 7.16 14.92 -3.00
C ILE A 52 5.89 14.39 -2.34
N PHE A 53 5.65 13.10 -2.47
CA PHE A 53 4.49 12.40 -1.96
C PHE A 53 4.88 11.28 -0.98
N SER A 54 4.05 11.03 0.02
CA SER A 54 3.99 9.71 0.64
C SER A 54 3.26 8.74 -0.31
N ILE A 55 3.45 7.44 -0.12
CA ILE A 55 2.75 6.44 -0.95
C ILE A 55 1.23 6.61 -0.88
N GLU A 56 0.68 6.92 0.30
CA GLU A 56 -0.74 7.17 0.48
C GLU A 56 -1.25 8.41 -0.29
N GLU A 57 -0.45 9.47 -0.37
CA GLU A 57 -0.76 10.64 -1.19
C GLU A 57 -0.64 10.33 -2.67
N PHE A 58 0.39 9.59 -3.05
CA PHE A 58 0.64 9.25 -4.44
C PHE A 58 -0.45 8.35 -5.05
N ILE A 59 -0.94 7.36 -4.31
CA ILE A 59 -2.07 6.54 -4.80
C ILE A 59 -3.36 7.36 -4.97
N GLN A 60 -3.56 8.43 -4.20
CA GLN A 60 -4.70 9.34 -4.42
C GLN A 60 -4.57 10.18 -5.71
N GLU A 61 -3.35 10.45 -6.16
CA GLU A 61 -3.13 11.12 -7.47
C GLU A 61 -3.46 10.17 -8.64
N ILE A 62 -3.28 8.85 -8.46
CA ILE A 62 -3.59 7.85 -9.48
C ILE A 62 -5.07 7.45 -9.42
N SER A 63 -5.62 7.32 -8.20
CA SER A 63 -6.98 6.89 -7.95
C SER A 63 -8.01 7.99 -8.20
N SER A 64 -9.19 7.63 -8.63
CA SER A 64 -10.35 8.54 -8.73
C SER A 64 -11.00 8.84 -7.37
N PHE A 65 -10.65 8.08 -6.32
CA PHE A 65 -11.23 8.20 -4.98
C PHE A 65 -10.34 8.99 -4.03
N LYS A 66 -11.00 9.59 -3.02
CA LYS A 66 -10.30 10.20 -1.87
C LYS A 66 -10.33 9.25 -0.68
N ILE A 67 -9.27 9.28 0.14
CA ILE A 67 -9.24 8.50 1.38
C ILE A 67 -10.35 8.98 2.31
N ALA A 68 -11.21 8.04 2.70
CA ALA A 68 -12.28 8.32 3.66
C ALA A 68 -11.73 8.37 5.11
N PRO A 69 -12.15 9.35 5.93
CA PRO A 69 -11.84 9.33 7.35
C PRO A 69 -12.34 8.05 8.02
N SER A 70 -11.58 7.52 8.97
CA SER A 70 -11.90 6.25 9.65
C SER A 70 -13.29 6.24 10.29
N LEU A 71 -13.73 7.38 10.85
CA LEU A 71 -15.07 7.51 11.42
C LEU A 71 -16.15 7.41 10.34
N THR A 72 -15.93 8.01 9.18
CA THR A 72 -16.86 7.91 8.04
C THR A 72 -17.00 6.45 7.58
N VAL A 73 -15.88 5.78 7.43
CA VAL A 73 -15.82 4.35 7.07
C VAL A 73 -16.61 3.49 8.07
N LEU A 74 -16.43 3.73 9.37
CA LEU A 74 -17.12 3.00 10.43
C LEU A 74 -18.64 3.23 10.41
N ILE A 75 -19.08 4.47 10.24
CA ILE A 75 -20.51 4.84 10.20
C ILE A 75 -21.17 4.25 8.95
N GLU A 76 -20.51 4.32 7.80
CA GLU A 76 -21.02 3.72 6.55
C GLU A 76 -21.21 2.21 6.71
N PHE A 77 -20.22 1.54 7.26
CA PHE A 77 -20.32 0.11 7.50
C PHE A 77 -21.41 -0.23 8.54
N TYR A 78 -21.58 0.58 9.61
CA TYR A 78 -22.66 0.38 10.56
C TYR A 78 -24.04 0.52 9.91
N THR A 79 -24.21 1.49 9.02
CA THR A 79 -25.47 1.68 8.30
C THR A 79 -25.82 0.43 7.48
N ILE A 80 -24.87 -0.11 6.75
CA ILE A 80 -25.05 -1.33 5.97
C ILE A 80 -25.33 -2.53 6.89
N TYR A 81 -24.53 -2.70 7.95
CA TYR A 81 -24.70 -3.78 8.91
C TYR A 81 -26.12 -3.74 9.54
N ARG A 82 -26.59 -2.56 9.96
CA ARG A 82 -27.93 -2.37 10.53
C ARG A 82 -29.04 -2.68 9.52
N ASP A 83 -28.91 -2.22 8.29
CA ASP A 83 -29.98 -2.30 7.29
C ASP A 83 -30.10 -3.70 6.66
N TYR A 84 -29.02 -4.47 6.65
CA TYR A 84 -28.96 -5.80 6.05
C TYR A 84 -28.87 -6.96 7.06
N THR A 85 -28.83 -6.67 8.37
CA THR A 85 -28.82 -7.69 9.42
C THR A 85 -30.21 -7.84 10.05
N PRO A 86 -30.78 -9.05 10.14
CA PRO A 86 -32.02 -9.28 10.88
C PRO A 86 -31.92 -8.77 12.31
N LYS A 87 -33.02 -8.21 12.83
CA LYS A 87 -33.06 -7.59 14.17
C LYS A 87 -32.62 -8.53 15.29
N GLU A 88 -32.89 -9.83 15.15
CA GLU A 88 -32.50 -10.89 16.10
C GLU A 88 -31.00 -11.13 16.16
N TYR A 89 -30.24 -10.75 15.14
CA TYR A 89 -28.78 -10.93 15.06
C TYR A 89 -28.03 -9.60 15.12
N LEU A 90 -28.75 -8.48 15.14
CA LEU A 90 -28.16 -7.15 15.12
C LEU A 90 -27.50 -6.83 16.48
N ASP A 91 -26.24 -6.42 16.43
CA ASP A 91 -25.54 -5.89 17.59
C ASP A 91 -25.94 -4.44 17.85
N SER A 92 -25.90 -4.02 19.11
CA SER A 92 -25.95 -2.60 19.46
C SER A 92 -24.74 -1.87 18.86
N PHE A 93 -24.84 -0.55 18.69
CA PHE A 93 -23.71 0.25 18.16
C PHE A 93 -22.45 0.10 19.02
N ASP A 94 -22.60 0.03 20.35
CA ASP A 94 -21.48 -0.17 21.26
C ASP A 94 -20.79 -1.53 21.07
N GLU A 95 -21.54 -2.60 20.86
CA GLU A 95 -21.00 -3.93 20.56
C GLU A 95 -20.35 -3.97 19.18
N PHE A 96 -21.00 -3.35 18.17
CA PHE A 96 -20.47 -3.24 16.81
C PHE A 96 -19.10 -2.54 16.79
N THR A 97 -18.94 -1.42 17.50
CA THR A 97 -17.67 -0.66 17.51
C THR A 97 -16.49 -1.42 18.11
N ARG A 98 -16.72 -2.50 18.84
CA ARG A 98 -15.65 -3.33 19.43
C ARG A 98 -14.98 -4.25 18.42
N TRP A 99 -15.70 -4.66 17.39
CA TRP A 99 -15.16 -5.61 16.40
C TRP A 99 -15.05 -5.03 14.99
N ALA A 100 -15.92 -4.12 14.60
CA ALA A 100 -15.98 -3.58 13.23
C ALA A 100 -14.67 -2.93 12.75
N PRO A 101 -13.89 -2.19 13.58
CA PRO A 101 -12.62 -1.62 13.13
C PRO A 101 -11.61 -2.68 12.68
N ALA A 102 -11.57 -3.85 13.35
CA ALA A 102 -10.70 -4.94 12.95
C ALA A 102 -11.13 -5.52 11.59
N LEU A 103 -12.42 -5.75 11.41
CA LEU A 103 -12.96 -6.25 10.13
C LEU A 103 -12.74 -5.25 8.98
N LEU A 104 -12.93 -3.96 9.24
CA LEU A 104 -12.68 -2.91 8.23
C LEU A 104 -11.21 -2.84 7.82
N LYS A 105 -10.31 -3.11 8.76
CA LYS A 105 -8.89 -3.27 8.45
C LYS A 105 -8.66 -4.50 7.57
N ASP A 106 -9.25 -5.65 7.93
CA ASP A 106 -9.14 -6.87 7.11
C ASP A 106 -9.70 -6.65 5.70
N PHE A 107 -10.82 -5.93 5.54
CA PHE A 107 -11.35 -5.55 4.23
C PHE A 107 -10.35 -4.68 3.43
N SER A 108 -9.72 -3.71 4.09
CA SER A 108 -8.69 -2.88 3.46
C SER A 108 -7.46 -3.70 3.08
N ASP A 109 -7.07 -4.67 3.90
CA ASP A 109 -5.93 -5.56 3.61
C ASP A 109 -6.25 -6.48 2.43
N LEU A 110 -7.47 -7.05 2.32
CA LEU A 110 -7.89 -7.83 1.15
C LEU A 110 -7.73 -7.06 -0.17
N ASP A 111 -8.07 -5.77 -0.18
CA ASP A 111 -7.89 -4.92 -1.35
C ASP A 111 -6.41 -4.57 -1.58
N SER A 112 -5.64 -4.22 -0.54
CA SER A 112 -4.21 -3.89 -0.66
C SER A 112 -3.36 -5.06 -1.13
N TYR A 113 -3.75 -6.29 -0.76
CA TYR A 113 -3.08 -7.51 -1.22
C TYR A 113 -3.69 -8.10 -2.50
N LEU A 114 -4.65 -7.40 -3.13
CA LEU A 114 -5.31 -7.79 -4.38
C LEU A 114 -5.90 -9.21 -4.32
N VAL A 115 -6.40 -9.61 -3.14
CA VAL A 115 -6.94 -10.94 -2.92
C VAL A 115 -8.18 -11.16 -3.79
N ASP A 116 -8.37 -12.39 -4.30
CA ASP A 116 -9.67 -12.85 -4.80
C ASP A 116 -10.64 -12.98 -3.64
N VAL A 117 -11.45 -11.94 -3.47
CA VAL A 117 -12.34 -11.79 -2.32
C VAL A 117 -13.42 -12.86 -2.31
N SER A 118 -13.98 -13.21 -3.48
CA SER A 118 -15.01 -14.24 -3.61
C SER A 118 -14.49 -15.59 -3.12
N GLY A 119 -13.35 -16.04 -3.65
CA GLY A 119 -12.72 -17.29 -3.24
C GLY A 119 -12.31 -17.31 -1.76
N ALA A 120 -11.81 -16.19 -1.23
CA ALA A 120 -11.44 -16.08 0.18
C ALA A 120 -12.64 -16.25 1.12
N PHE A 121 -13.77 -15.61 0.83
CA PHE A 121 -14.97 -15.74 1.65
C PHE A 121 -15.64 -17.11 1.53
N GLU A 122 -15.65 -17.71 0.35
CA GLU A 122 -16.11 -19.10 0.17
C GLU A 122 -15.29 -20.08 1.01
N PHE A 123 -13.97 -19.91 1.03
CA PHE A 123 -13.07 -20.70 1.87
C PHE A 123 -13.38 -20.52 3.37
N LEU A 124 -13.55 -19.28 3.84
CA LEU A 124 -13.88 -18.97 5.23
C LEU A 124 -15.22 -19.61 5.67
N ILE A 125 -16.26 -19.50 4.83
CA ILE A 125 -17.56 -20.13 5.09
C ILE A 125 -17.42 -21.64 5.22
N SER A 126 -16.65 -22.26 4.31
CA SER A 126 -16.41 -23.71 4.33
C SER A 126 -15.63 -24.16 5.57
N TYR A 127 -14.60 -23.41 5.95
CA TYR A 127 -13.80 -23.67 7.15
C TYR A 127 -14.65 -23.60 8.44
N HIS A 128 -15.50 -22.58 8.56
CA HIS A 128 -16.41 -22.44 9.72
C HIS A 128 -17.46 -23.54 9.78
N LYS A 129 -17.97 -24.05 8.67
CA LYS A 129 -18.86 -25.22 8.67
C LYS A 129 -18.21 -26.47 9.29
N ILE A 130 -16.91 -26.67 9.05
CA ILE A 130 -16.16 -27.81 9.58
C ILE A 130 -15.90 -27.65 11.09
N GLY A 131 -15.65 -26.42 11.56
CA GLY A 131 -15.32 -26.14 12.97
C GLY A 131 -16.50 -26.13 13.94
N THR A 132 -17.74 -25.98 13.45
CA THR A 132 -18.95 -25.81 14.28
C THR A 132 -19.56 -27.10 14.85
N PHE A 133 -19.00 -28.26 14.54
CA PHE A 133 -19.53 -29.53 15.06
C PHE A 133 -19.42 -29.75 16.59
N LYS A 134 -18.92 -28.75 17.36
CA LYS A 134 -18.57 -28.95 18.78
C LYS A 134 -19.08 -27.94 19.81
N LYS A 135 -19.91 -26.91 19.48
CA LYS A 135 -20.36 -25.93 20.51
C LYS A 135 -21.76 -25.36 20.28
N ASP A 136 -22.44 -25.10 21.38
CA ASP A 136 -23.69 -24.36 21.64
C ASP A 136 -24.52 -23.86 20.42
N GLU A 137 -25.69 -24.48 20.17
CA GLU A 137 -26.49 -24.28 18.96
C GLU A 137 -26.98 -22.84 18.75
N SER A 138 -27.29 -22.08 19.81
CA SER A 138 -27.86 -20.73 19.65
C SER A 138 -26.83 -19.65 19.29
N LYS A 139 -25.63 -19.71 19.87
CA LYS A 139 -24.50 -18.84 19.45
C LYS A 139 -24.02 -19.17 18.06
N ASN A 140 -24.24 -20.37 17.61
CA ASN A 140 -23.84 -20.90 16.33
C ASN A 140 -24.64 -20.27 15.17
N ILE A 141 -25.95 -20.01 15.34
CA ILE A 141 -26.82 -19.48 14.29
C ILE A 141 -26.45 -18.03 13.94
N LYS A 142 -26.29 -17.13 14.93
CA LYS A 142 -25.87 -15.74 14.70
C LYS A 142 -24.50 -15.67 14.02
N GLN A 143 -23.56 -16.47 14.53
CA GLN A 143 -22.21 -16.53 13.96
C GLN A 143 -22.22 -17.07 12.52
N GLN A 144 -23.00 -18.12 12.24
CA GLN A 144 -23.14 -18.65 10.89
C GLN A 144 -23.77 -17.64 9.93
N TYR A 145 -24.79 -16.90 10.40
CA TYR A 145 -25.40 -15.84 9.62
C TYR A 145 -24.35 -14.76 9.27
N PHE A 146 -23.59 -14.29 10.25
CA PHE A 146 -22.54 -13.29 10.06
C PHE A 146 -21.53 -13.73 8.98
N TRP A 147 -20.97 -14.93 9.08
CA TRP A 147 -20.00 -15.44 8.11
C TRP A 147 -20.59 -15.58 6.69
N LYS A 148 -21.82 -16.00 6.57
CA LYS A 148 -22.50 -16.10 5.28
C LYS A 148 -22.78 -14.74 4.65
N SER A 149 -23.01 -13.72 5.47
CA SER A 149 -23.32 -12.36 5.02
C SER A 149 -22.09 -11.51 4.75
N LEU A 150 -20.89 -11.98 5.16
CA LEU A 150 -19.67 -11.17 5.19
C LEU A 150 -19.26 -10.66 3.81
N TYR A 151 -19.35 -11.50 2.79
CA TYR A 151 -19.10 -11.09 1.40
C TYR A 151 -20.09 -10.02 0.93
N ASN A 152 -21.38 -10.18 1.24
CA ASN A 152 -22.39 -9.18 0.91
C ASN A 152 -22.16 -7.85 1.63
N TYR A 153 -21.77 -7.88 2.91
CA TYR A 153 -21.39 -6.67 3.63
C TYR A 153 -20.19 -5.98 2.97
N PHE A 154 -19.18 -6.73 2.57
CA PHE A 154 -18.01 -6.20 1.88
C PHE A 154 -18.38 -5.49 0.58
N GLU A 155 -19.17 -6.13 -0.28
CA GLU A 155 -19.58 -5.55 -1.56
C GLU A 155 -20.46 -4.30 -1.39
N LEU A 156 -21.45 -4.35 -0.50
CA LEU A 156 -22.31 -3.21 -0.21
C LEU A 156 -21.54 -2.03 0.39
N TYR A 157 -20.61 -2.32 1.28
CA TYR A 157 -19.71 -1.32 1.87
C TYR A 157 -18.86 -0.63 0.80
N LYS A 158 -18.23 -1.39 -0.08
CA LYS A 158 -17.44 -0.84 -1.18
C LYS A 158 -18.31 0.02 -2.10
N ALA A 159 -19.45 -0.50 -2.54
CA ALA A 159 -20.36 0.24 -3.40
C ALA A 159 -20.85 1.55 -2.76
N SER A 160 -21.14 1.54 -1.46
CA SER A 160 -21.53 2.76 -0.73
C SER A 160 -20.44 3.81 -0.72
N LEU A 161 -19.18 3.45 -0.42
CA LEU A 161 -18.07 4.39 -0.43
C LEU A 161 -17.79 4.91 -1.83
N GLN A 162 -17.77 4.03 -2.83
CA GLN A 162 -17.53 4.39 -4.24
C GLN A 162 -18.57 5.37 -4.76
N SER A 163 -19.85 5.18 -4.41
CA SER A 163 -20.93 6.10 -4.80
C SER A 163 -20.73 7.52 -4.28
N LYS A 164 -19.90 7.69 -3.22
CA LYS A 164 -19.55 8.98 -2.61
C LYS A 164 -18.21 9.53 -3.09
N GLY A 165 -17.52 8.84 -3.99
CA GLY A 165 -16.19 9.20 -4.47
C GLY A 165 -15.10 9.08 -3.41
N ILE A 166 -15.30 8.21 -2.40
CA ILE A 166 -14.36 7.95 -1.31
C ILE A 166 -14.08 6.44 -1.19
N GLY A 167 -12.98 6.09 -0.53
CA GLY A 167 -12.63 4.69 -0.31
C GLY A 167 -11.76 4.48 0.92
N SER A 168 -11.67 3.24 1.38
CA SER A 168 -10.61 2.83 2.31
C SER A 168 -9.26 2.88 1.61
N LEU A 169 -8.18 2.91 2.38
CA LEU A 169 -6.82 2.90 1.80
C LEU A 169 -6.59 1.71 0.86
N GLY A 170 -7.07 0.53 1.22
CA GLY A 170 -6.97 -0.66 0.37
C GLY A 170 -7.74 -0.53 -0.95
N MET A 171 -8.94 0.06 -0.91
CA MET A 171 -9.72 0.33 -2.13
C MET A 171 -8.96 1.26 -3.08
N LEU A 172 -8.30 2.30 -2.55
CA LEU A 172 -7.50 3.19 -3.36
C LEU A 172 -6.29 2.48 -3.96
N PHE A 173 -5.62 1.59 -3.19
CA PHE A 173 -4.52 0.78 -3.71
C PHE A 173 -4.96 -0.10 -4.87
N ARG A 174 -6.08 -0.81 -4.73
CA ARG A 174 -6.61 -1.68 -5.79
C ARG A 174 -6.94 -0.86 -7.05
N GLU A 175 -7.65 0.24 -6.90
CA GLU A 175 -8.03 1.10 -8.02
C GLU A 175 -6.81 1.77 -8.67
N ALA A 176 -5.80 2.17 -7.87
CA ALA A 176 -4.58 2.73 -8.42
C ALA A 176 -3.83 1.72 -9.32
N VAL A 177 -3.84 0.42 -8.97
CA VAL A 177 -3.28 -0.64 -9.82
C VAL A 177 -4.06 -0.75 -11.14
N ASP A 178 -5.39 -0.68 -11.09
CA ASP A 178 -6.24 -0.76 -12.28
C ASP A 178 -6.09 0.49 -13.17
N SER A 179 -5.73 1.65 -12.60
CA SER A 179 -5.65 2.95 -13.28
C SER A 179 -4.23 3.37 -13.65
N VAL A 180 -3.19 2.65 -13.23
CA VAL A 180 -1.78 3.04 -13.40
C VAL A 180 -1.38 3.24 -14.86
N GLU A 181 -1.89 2.44 -15.78
CA GLU A 181 -1.59 2.57 -17.21
C GLU A 181 -2.12 3.90 -17.77
N ILE A 182 -3.33 4.30 -17.36
CA ILE A 182 -3.93 5.58 -17.77
C ILE A 182 -3.12 6.74 -17.20
N TYR A 183 -2.70 6.64 -15.94
CA TYR A 183 -1.84 7.64 -15.32
C TYR A 183 -0.51 7.78 -16.08
N LEU A 184 0.16 6.67 -16.39
CA LEU A 184 1.43 6.65 -17.13
C LEU A 184 1.33 7.21 -18.55
N GLN A 185 0.18 7.08 -19.20
CA GLN A 185 -0.07 7.70 -20.51
C GLN A 185 -0.24 9.22 -20.43
N ASN A 186 -0.75 9.73 -19.31
CA ASN A 186 -1.05 11.14 -19.09
C ASN A 186 0.08 11.94 -18.42
N THR A 187 1.07 11.27 -17.82
CA THR A 187 2.22 11.92 -17.20
C THR A 187 3.49 11.77 -18.03
N MET A 188 4.31 12.83 -18.08
CA MET A 188 5.65 12.78 -18.67
C MET A 188 6.73 12.73 -17.58
N SER A 189 6.37 12.92 -16.31
CA SER A 189 7.29 12.98 -15.20
C SER A 189 8.01 11.64 -14.96
N PHE A 190 9.25 11.73 -14.51
CA PHE A 190 10.00 10.57 -14.04
C PHE A 190 9.84 10.42 -12.52
N HIS A 191 9.72 9.19 -12.04
CA HIS A 191 9.38 8.89 -10.65
C HIS A 191 10.56 8.26 -9.92
N TYR A 192 10.76 8.65 -8.68
CA TYR A 192 11.71 8.01 -7.78
C TYR A 192 10.98 7.42 -6.58
N PHE A 193 11.04 6.10 -6.43
CA PHE A 193 10.54 5.40 -5.25
C PHE A 193 11.70 5.16 -4.28
N ILE A 194 11.66 5.77 -3.07
CA ILE A 194 12.83 5.86 -2.20
C ILE A 194 12.54 5.28 -0.82
N GLY A 195 13.37 4.33 -0.38
CA GLY A 195 13.36 3.80 1.00
C GLY A 195 12.23 2.84 1.31
N PHE A 196 11.65 2.20 0.30
CA PHE A 196 10.71 1.09 0.50
C PHE A 196 11.46 -0.17 0.91
N SER A 197 10.77 -1.09 1.62
CA SER A 197 11.36 -2.37 2.04
C SER A 197 10.41 -3.54 1.84
N ALA A 198 9.34 -3.63 2.61
CA ALA A 198 8.29 -4.61 2.47
C ALA A 198 7.09 -3.95 1.79
N LEU A 199 6.70 -4.45 0.63
CA LEU A 199 5.58 -3.95 -0.15
C LEU A 199 4.38 -4.89 -0.02
N ASN A 200 3.17 -4.34 0.05
CA ASN A 200 1.97 -5.13 -0.21
C ASN A 200 1.87 -5.44 -1.72
N THR A 201 0.93 -6.28 -2.12
CA THR A 201 0.82 -6.73 -3.51
C THR A 201 0.49 -5.57 -4.46
N ALA A 202 -0.37 -4.65 -4.05
CA ALA A 202 -0.73 -3.49 -4.87
C ALA A 202 0.46 -2.54 -5.07
N GLU A 203 1.20 -2.22 -4.00
CA GLU A 203 2.44 -1.45 -4.09
C GLU A 203 3.45 -2.12 -5.02
N ALA A 204 3.66 -3.44 -4.87
CA ALA A 204 4.57 -4.18 -5.71
C ALA A 204 4.18 -4.14 -7.20
N ASN A 205 2.89 -4.27 -7.51
CA ASN A 205 2.39 -4.19 -8.88
C ASN A 205 2.52 -2.77 -9.44
N LEU A 206 2.17 -1.74 -8.65
CA LEU A 206 2.36 -0.35 -9.05
C LEU A 206 3.82 -0.06 -9.42
N LEU A 207 4.76 -0.37 -8.52
CA LEU A 207 6.18 -0.12 -8.77
C LEU A 207 6.67 -0.86 -10.02
N GLN A 208 6.23 -2.11 -10.23
CA GLN A 208 6.57 -2.86 -11.44
C GLN A 208 6.04 -2.19 -12.71
N SER A 209 4.80 -1.69 -12.72
CA SER A 209 4.23 -0.99 -13.89
C SER A 209 5.05 0.26 -14.25
N PHE A 210 5.51 1.02 -13.26
CA PHE A 210 6.40 2.18 -13.49
C PHE A 210 7.77 1.79 -14.04
N LEU A 211 8.36 0.69 -13.53
CA LEU A 211 9.64 0.18 -14.03
C LEU A 211 9.52 -0.35 -15.46
N GLU A 212 8.44 -1.08 -15.75
CA GLU A 212 8.14 -1.61 -17.09
C GLU A 212 8.00 -0.50 -18.11
N ALA A 213 7.31 0.56 -17.75
CA ALA A 213 7.16 1.75 -18.56
C ALA A 213 8.46 2.57 -18.70
N GLN A 214 9.54 2.21 -18.01
CA GLN A 214 10.79 2.97 -17.93
C GLN A 214 10.58 4.41 -17.44
N ARG A 215 9.63 4.61 -16.52
CA ARG A 215 9.23 5.90 -15.97
C ARG A 215 9.62 6.06 -14.51
N ALA A 216 10.36 5.09 -13.95
CA ALA A 216 10.81 5.17 -12.56
C ALA A 216 12.13 4.48 -12.31
N GLU A 217 12.74 4.87 -11.20
CA GLU A 217 13.86 4.20 -10.55
C GLU A 217 13.55 4.00 -9.05
N ILE A 218 14.09 2.94 -8.45
CA ILE A 218 13.88 2.63 -7.04
C ILE A 218 15.21 2.69 -6.29
N PHE A 219 15.24 3.44 -5.19
CA PHE A 219 16.35 3.45 -4.24
C PHE A 219 15.98 2.64 -2.99
N TRP A 220 16.70 1.54 -2.78
CA TRP A 220 16.53 0.67 -1.61
C TRP A 220 17.49 1.04 -0.50
N ASP A 221 16.98 1.25 0.72
CA ASP A 221 17.80 1.43 1.92
C ASP A 221 18.21 0.06 2.47
N ILE A 222 19.32 -0.47 1.97
CA ILE A 222 19.83 -1.78 2.38
C ILE A 222 21.35 -1.78 2.42
N ASP A 223 21.89 -2.42 3.45
CA ASP A 223 23.32 -2.67 3.56
C ASP A 223 23.73 -3.87 2.71
N ASN A 224 24.84 -3.74 1.95
CA ASN A 224 25.35 -4.80 1.10
C ASN A 224 25.68 -6.09 1.85
N PHE A 225 26.15 -5.98 3.08
CA PHE A 225 26.43 -7.14 3.92
C PHE A 225 25.15 -7.97 4.11
N PHE A 226 24.05 -7.32 4.50
CA PHE A 226 22.77 -8.00 4.66
C PHE A 226 22.12 -8.42 3.33
N PHE A 227 22.38 -7.70 2.26
CA PHE A 227 21.86 -8.08 0.94
C PHE A 227 22.51 -9.36 0.40
N GLN A 228 23.78 -9.57 0.69
CA GLN A 228 24.49 -10.79 0.29
C GLN A 228 24.19 -12.00 1.18
N ASP A 229 23.78 -11.77 2.43
CA ASP A 229 23.42 -12.84 3.36
C ASP A 229 21.98 -13.32 3.13
N GLN A 230 21.84 -14.49 2.48
CA GLN A 230 20.54 -15.09 2.18
C GLN A 230 19.77 -15.58 3.42
N GLN A 231 20.42 -15.71 4.56
CA GLN A 231 19.79 -16.16 5.80
C GLN A 231 19.26 -15.02 6.67
N HIS A 232 19.75 -13.81 6.43
CA HIS A 232 19.36 -12.64 7.24
C HIS A 232 18.01 -12.07 6.80
N ALA A 233 17.12 -11.82 7.78
CA ALA A 233 15.75 -11.36 7.51
C ALA A 233 15.67 -9.94 6.92
N ALA A 234 16.66 -9.07 7.19
CA ALA A 234 16.63 -7.65 6.80
C ALA A 234 16.53 -7.39 5.30
N SER A 235 17.09 -8.30 4.48
CA SER A 235 17.12 -8.14 3.02
C SER A 235 16.10 -9.01 2.28
N ARG A 236 15.37 -9.85 3.00
CA ARG A 236 14.55 -10.93 2.42
C ARG A 236 13.56 -10.44 1.36
N PHE A 237 12.87 -9.33 1.61
CA PHE A 237 11.91 -8.78 0.67
C PHE A 237 12.60 -8.20 -0.57
N ILE A 238 13.65 -7.40 -0.38
CA ILE A 238 14.39 -6.78 -1.47
C ILE A 238 15.07 -7.85 -2.34
N GLN A 239 15.68 -8.88 -1.72
CA GLN A 239 16.22 -10.02 -2.46
C GLN A 239 15.16 -10.76 -3.29
N LYS A 240 13.92 -10.89 -2.75
CA LYS A 240 12.80 -11.47 -3.47
C LYS A 240 12.48 -10.65 -4.71
N TYR A 241 12.36 -9.32 -4.58
CA TYR A 241 12.07 -8.44 -5.72
C TYR A 241 13.17 -8.52 -6.79
N TYR A 242 14.44 -8.51 -6.42
CA TYR A 242 15.54 -8.68 -7.37
C TYR A 242 15.53 -10.04 -8.11
N LYS A 243 15.03 -11.09 -7.48
CA LYS A 243 14.89 -12.40 -8.13
C LYS A 243 13.69 -12.48 -9.06
N GLU A 244 12.57 -11.90 -8.66
CA GLU A 244 11.27 -12.04 -9.32
C GLU A 244 11.01 -10.98 -10.38
N TRP A 245 11.42 -9.71 -10.14
CA TRP A 245 11.11 -8.61 -11.03
C TRP A 245 12.09 -8.51 -12.19
N THR A 246 11.57 -8.67 -13.39
CA THR A 246 12.40 -8.71 -14.62
C THR A 246 13.17 -7.40 -14.81
N TYR A 247 12.55 -6.25 -14.51
CA TYR A 247 13.13 -4.92 -14.71
C TYR A 247 14.15 -4.50 -13.65
N LEU A 248 14.23 -5.21 -12.52
CA LEU A 248 15.29 -5.03 -11.53
C LEU A 248 16.51 -5.89 -11.79
N ARG A 249 16.42 -6.88 -12.71
CA ARG A 249 17.58 -7.70 -13.08
C ARG A 249 18.58 -6.83 -13.83
N PRO A 250 19.84 -6.73 -13.38
CA PRO A 250 20.78 -5.82 -13.97
C PRO A 250 21.08 -6.23 -15.42
N VAL A 251 20.70 -5.39 -16.38
CA VAL A 251 21.34 -5.33 -17.68
C VAL A 251 22.66 -4.56 -17.57
N SER A 252 22.86 -3.80 -16.50
CA SER A 252 24.12 -3.23 -16.05
C SER A 252 23.98 -2.76 -14.61
N TYR A 253 25.03 -2.89 -13.86
CA TYR A 253 25.19 -2.47 -12.46
C TYR A 253 24.93 -0.95 -12.28
N THR A 254 23.71 -0.54 -12.10
CA THR A 254 23.40 0.84 -11.78
C THR A 254 22.65 0.88 -10.46
N HIS A 255 23.40 1.34 -9.46
CA HIS A 255 22.95 1.88 -8.18
C HIS A 255 22.22 0.93 -7.22
N LEU A 256 22.89 -0.14 -6.81
CA LEU A 256 22.92 -0.43 -5.38
C LEU A 256 23.72 0.74 -4.77
N THR A 257 23.06 1.78 -4.30
CA THR A 257 23.69 2.72 -3.37
C THR A 257 23.91 1.92 -2.11
N LEU A 258 25.08 1.33 -2.03
CA LEU A 258 25.57 0.65 -0.85
C LEU A 258 26.10 1.71 0.08
N PRO A 259 25.41 2.07 1.15
CA PRO A 259 26.04 2.82 2.17
C PRO A 259 27.00 1.88 2.89
N THR A 260 28.25 1.97 2.45
CA THR A 260 29.44 2.06 3.28
C THR A 260 29.42 1.32 4.62
N LYS A 261 30.34 0.38 4.73
CA LYS A 261 31.09 0.03 5.93
C LYS A 261 30.71 0.83 7.18
N ARG A 262 29.84 0.30 8.02
CA ARG A 262 29.98 0.53 9.45
C ARG A 262 31.17 -0.31 9.90
N ILE A 263 32.31 0.34 10.05
CA ILE A 263 33.41 -0.16 10.88
C ILE A 263 33.06 0.34 12.27
N VAL A 264 32.84 -0.59 13.19
CA VAL A 264 32.84 -0.35 14.63
C VAL A 264 34.27 0.00 15.05
#